data_9e6c2f2bb6a4045b26756c901275a255
#
_entry.id   9e6c2f2bb6a4045b26756c901275a255
#
_cell.length_a   1.000
_cell.length_b   1.000
_cell.length_c   1.000
_cell.angle_alpha   90.00
_cell.angle_beta   90.00
_cell.angle_gamma   90.00
#
_symmetry.space_group_name_H-M   'P 1'
#
loop_
_entity.id
_entity.type
_entity.pdbx_description
1 polymer ?
#
loop_
_entity_poly.entity_id
_entity_poly.type
_entity_poly.pdbx_seq_one_letter_code
_entity_poly.pdbx_strand_id
1 'polypeptide(L)'
;EGQAAMANLAPKKPMDPKKKKRILVSVLSAVVLVFLCIGGFMTYRYVTGNIDGKWYSSSLGREYSSSMSESLTDLDSKELEKYFKDTAVTMKVKGSNAKVTASYTFDKKTYIKDYRERVQKSFSAFGDLFKAFYGDSFENYYSEETIEKELDEALEKAAKDNGQKYDSKTGETTTTLFKGKVSRLGHKMTITSVNKDVDIDGLNVKKGQELKVTKKDKKVTLSGDGKSKDITFSTKNDTKDKF
;
A
#
# COMPACT_ATOMS: atom_id res chain seq x y z
N GLU A 1 -37.45 -31.78 66.83
CA GLU A 1 -38.39 -30.97 66.00
C GLU A 1 -37.68 -30.44 64.78
N GLY A 2 -38.08 -30.91 63.65
CA GLY A 2 -37.52 -30.50 62.40
C GLY A 2 -37.95 -31.40 61.24
N GLN A 3 -39.30 -31.50 61.01
CA GLN A 3 -39.81 -32.17 59.79
C GLN A 3 -39.48 -31.32 58.59
N ALA A 4 -38.46 -31.74 57.84
CA ALA A 4 -38.20 -31.23 56.52
C ALA A 4 -39.35 -31.62 55.60
N ALA A 5 -40.06 -30.64 55.08
CA ALA A 5 -41.10 -30.79 54.10
C ALA A 5 -40.55 -31.50 52.85
N MET A 6 -40.87 -32.78 52.68
CA MET A 6 -40.70 -33.48 51.41
C MET A 6 -41.68 -32.85 50.41
N ALA A 7 -41.13 -31.98 49.54
CA ALA A 7 -41.85 -31.44 48.41
C ALA A 7 -42.36 -32.63 47.56
N ASN A 8 -43.65 -32.80 47.49
CA ASN A 8 -44.32 -33.77 46.62
C ASN A 8 -43.93 -33.57 45.19
N LEU A 9 -42.92 -34.29 44.72
CA LEU A 9 -42.61 -34.45 43.29
C LEU A 9 -43.67 -35.37 42.67
N ALA A 10 -44.84 -34.80 42.43
CA ALA A 10 -45.85 -35.52 41.61
C ALA A 10 -45.21 -35.95 40.30
N PRO A 11 -45.31 -37.20 39.88
CA PRO A 11 -44.72 -37.67 38.63
C PRO A 11 -45.29 -36.84 37.46
N LYS A 12 -44.46 -36.11 36.78
CA LYS A 12 -44.85 -35.30 35.59
C LYS A 12 -45.57 -36.23 34.60
N LYS A 13 -46.86 -36.00 34.34
CA LYS A 13 -47.63 -36.72 33.33
C LYS A 13 -46.83 -36.83 32.05
N PRO A 14 -46.68 -38.01 31.44
CA PRO A 14 -45.95 -38.19 30.18
C PRO A 14 -46.60 -37.29 29.14
N MET A 15 -45.73 -36.49 28.48
CA MET A 15 -46.17 -35.53 27.49
C MET A 15 -46.73 -36.29 26.23
N ASP A 16 -47.87 -35.86 25.74
CA ASP A 16 -48.51 -36.39 24.53
C ASP A 16 -47.51 -36.52 23.37
N PRO A 17 -47.39 -37.69 22.73
CA PRO A 17 -46.45 -37.91 21.62
C PRO A 17 -46.57 -36.86 20.49
N LYS A 18 -47.80 -36.39 20.21
CA LYS A 18 -48.08 -35.34 19.22
C LYS A 18 -47.47 -33.98 19.66
N LYS A 19 -47.59 -33.65 20.96
CA LYS A 19 -46.95 -32.43 21.51
C LYS A 19 -45.43 -32.53 21.49
N LYS A 20 -44.83 -33.67 21.86
CA LYS A 20 -43.39 -33.90 21.75
C LYS A 20 -42.87 -33.70 20.32
N LYS A 21 -43.57 -34.28 19.32
CA LYS A 21 -43.18 -34.13 17.89
C LYS A 21 -43.26 -32.66 17.44
N ARG A 22 -44.30 -31.91 17.84
CA ARG A 22 -44.44 -30.48 17.50
C ARG A 22 -43.30 -29.64 18.12
N ILE A 23 -43.01 -29.88 19.40
CA ILE A 23 -41.89 -29.17 20.09
C ILE A 23 -40.56 -29.51 19.42
N LEU A 24 -40.31 -30.79 19.09
CA LEU A 24 -39.09 -31.21 18.44
C LEU A 24 -38.92 -30.51 17.06
N VAL A 25 -39.99 -30.49 16.25
CA VAL A 25 -40.00 -29.80 14.94
C VAL A 25 -39.77 -28.31 15.12
N SER A 26 -40.41 -27.65 16.09
CA SER A 26 -40.20 -26.23 16.35
C SER A 26 -38.76 -25.91 16.77
N VAL A 27 -38.17 -26.73 17.68
CA VAL A 27 -36.77 -26.57 18.11
C VAL A 27 -35.82 -26.79 16.95
N LEU A 28 -36.05 -27.84 16.13
CA LEU A 28 -35.22 -28.11 14.97
C LEU A 28 -35.26 -26.96 13.94
N SER A 29 -36.49 -26.43 13.70
CA SER A 29 -36.68 -25.28 12.80
C SER A 29 -35.96 -24.03 13.32
N ALA A 30 -36.05 -23.77 14.63
CA ALA A 30 -35.34 -22.65 15.24
C ALA A 30 -33.82 -22.79 15.11
N VAL A 31 -33.29 -23.99 15.33
CA VAL A 31 -31.85 -24.28 15.16
C VAL A 31 -31.40 -24.06 13.72
N VAL A 32 -32.21 -24.57 12.74
CA VAL A 32 -31.88 -24.35 11.31
C VAL A 32 -31.90 -22.86 10.95
N LEU A 33 -32.86 -22.09 11.45
CA LEU A 33 -32.92 -20.64 11.23
C LEU A 33 -31.68 -19.93 11.81
N VAL A 34 -31.25 -20.31 13.01
CA VAL A 34 -30.02 -19.75 13.61
C VAL A 34 -28.79 -20.04 12.75
N PHE A 35 -28.66 -21.28 12.24
CA PHE A 35 -27.54 -21.62 11.34
C PHE A 35 -27.59 -20.85 10.02
N LEU A 36 -28.77 -20.64 9.45
CA LEU A 36 -28.95 -19.84 8.23
C LEU A 36 -28.61 -18.37 8.48
N CYS A 37 -28.99 -17.81 9.63
CA CYS A 37 -28.62 -16.44 10.00
C CYS A 37 -27.13 -16.30 10.19
N ILE A 38 -26.49 -17.22 10.90
CA ILE A 38 -25.02 -17.21 11.10
C ILE A 38 -24.30 -17.36 9.76
N GLY A 39 -24.71 -18.32 8.94
CA GLY A 39 -24.14 -18.55 7.60
C GLY A 39 -24.30 -17.33 6.69
N GLY A 40 -25.48 -16.75 6.66
CA GLY A 40 -25.76 -15.53 5.90
C GLY A 40 -24.91 -14.34 6.38
N PHE A 41 -24.83 -14.15 7.68
CA PHE A 41 -23.99 -13.09 8.28
C PHE A 41 -22.49 -13.28 7.97
N MET A 42 -21.98 -14.50 8.10
CA MET A 42 -20.57 -14.80 7.76
C MET A 42 -20.28 -14.59 6.28
N THR A 43 -21.19 -15.01 5.39
CA THR A 43 -21.05 -14.80 3.95
C THR A 43 -21.06 -13.30 3.63
N TYR A 44 -21.99 -12.55 4.20
CA TYR A 44 -22.05 -11.10 4.06
C TYR A 44 -20.72 -10.44 4.51
N ARG A 45 -20.22 -10.78 5.69
CA ARG A 45 -18.94 -10.25 6.20
C ARG A 45 -17.76 -10.62 5.31
N TYR A 46 -17.72 -11.85 4.81
CA TYR A 46 -16.66 -12.31 3.93
C TYR A 46 -16.64 -11.53 2.61
N VAL A 47 -17.80 -11.32 2.00
CA VAL A 47 -17.93 -10.57 0.73
C VAL A 47 -17.62 -9.10 0.92
N THR A 48 -18.16 -8.46 1.97
CA THR A 48 -17.93 -7.04 2.24
C THR A 48 -16.50 -6.75 2.72
N GLY A 49 -15.84 -7.72 3.35
CA GLY A 49 -14.43 -7.64 3.74
C GLY A 49 -13.43 -7.91 2.62
N ASN A 50 -13.91 -8.21 1.41
CA ASN A 50 -13.04 -8.43 0.27
C ASN A 50 -12.54 -7.09 -0.28
N ILE A 51 -11.23 -6.84 -0.12
CA ILE A 51 -10.53 -5.67 -0.61
C ILE A 51 -9.44 -6.04 -1.61
N ASP A 52 -9.54 -7.21 -2.27
CA ASP A 52 -8.59 -7.60 -3.30
C ASP A 52 -8.49 -6.52 -4.39
N GLY A 53 -7.28 -6.32 -4.89
CA GLY A 53 -7.02 -5.36 -5.93
C GLY A 53 -5.87 -4.40 -5.64
N LYS A 54 -5.80 -3.34 -6.43
CA LYS A 54 -4.83 -2.26 -6.35
C LYS A 54 -5.55 -0.98 -5.92
N TRP A 55 -5.04 -0.35 -4.89
CA TRP A 55 -5.60 0.82 -4.25
C TRP A 55 -4.53 1.89 -4.08
N TYR A 56 -4.87 3.17 -4.21
CA TYR A 56 -3.94 4.29 -4.15
C TYR A 56 -4.30 5.23 -3.00
N SER A 57 -3.30 5.71 -2.27
CA SER A 57 -3.48 6.73 -1.25
C SER A 57 -2.92 8.06 -1.72
N SER A 58 -3.82 8.99 -2.07
CA SER A 58 -3.42 10.32 -2.51
C SER A 58 -2.82 11.16 -1.37
N SER A 59 -3.26 10.95 -0.12
CA SER A 59 -2.67 11.64 1.03
C SER A 59 -1.23 11.20 1.27
N LEU A 60 -0.99 9.89 1.40
CA LEU A 60 0.37 9.37 1.58
C LEU A 60 1.24 9.62 0.35
N GLY A 61 0.67 9.64 -0.85
CA GLY A 61 1.40 9.98 -2.07
C GLY A 61 1.93 11.41 -2.05
N ARG A 62 1.14 12.37 -1.57
CA ARG A 62 1.59 13.76 -1.41
C ARG A 62 2.66 13.89 -0.32
N GLU A 63 2.46 13.25 0.82
CA GLU A 63 3.46 13.27 1.92
C GLU A 63 4.78 12.65 1.46
N TYR A 64 4.73 11.54 0.73
CA TYR A 64 5.92 10.92 0.17
C TYR A 64 6.63 11.82 -0.85
N SER A 65 5.86 12.50 -1.70
CA SER A 65 6.39 13.50 -2.64
C SER A 65 7.08 14.65 -1.91
N SER A 66 6.45 15.20 -0.85
CA SER A 66 7.03 16.28 -0.03
C SER A 66 8.31 15.83 0.66
N SER A 67 8.34 14.63 1.25
CA SER A 67 9.54 14.09 1.90
C SER A 67 10.69 13.91 0.92
N MET A 68 10.41 13.53 -0.33
CA MET A 68 11.41 13.47 -1.39
C MET A 68 11.95 14.85 -1.74
N SER A 69 11.05 15.82 -1.94
CA SER A 69 11.43 17.20 -2.26
C SER A 69 12.27 17.84 -1.15
N GLU A 70 11.94 17.58 0.12
CA GLU A 70 12.71 18.04 1.28
C GLU A 70 14.08 17.40 1.37
N SER A 71 14.24 16.14 0.97
CA SER A 71 15.52 15.45 0.93
C SER A 71 16.47 15.97 -0.16
N LEU A 72 15.89 16.65 -1.17
CA LEU A 72 16.60 17.29 -2.28
C LEU A 72 16.88 18.79 -1.99
N THR A 73 17.44 19.12 -0.82
CA THR A 73 17.58 20.52 -0.38
C THR A 73 18.75 21.28 -0.98
N ASP A 74 19.75 20.61 -1.58
CA ASP A 74 20.87 21.25 -2.25
C ASP A 74 20.46 21.87 -3.59
N LEU A 75 21.10 22.97 -3.98
CA LEU A 75 20.77 23.74 -5.19
C LEU A 75 20.70 22.88 -6.47
N ASP A 76 21.59 21.90 -6.60
CA ASP A 76 21.59 20.95 -7.71
C ASP A 76 20.41 19.98 -7.66
N SER A 77 19.91 19.72 -6.48
CA SER A 77 18.80 18.77 -6.23
C SER A 77 17.45 19.33 -6.64
N LYS A 78 17.19 20.64 -6.50
CA LYS A 78 15.94 21.27 -6.96
C LYS A 78 15.78 21.21 -8.47
N GLU A 79 16.89 21.23 -9.22
CA GLU A 79 16.82 21.01 -10.67
C GLU A 79 16.45 19.57 -11.02
N LEU A 80 16.73 18.61 -10.14
CA LEU A 80 16.37 17.20 -10.36
C LEU A 80 14.89 16.93 -10.08
N GLU A 81 14.23 17.73 -9.24
CA GLU A 81 12.82 17.53 -8.85
C GLU A 81 11.89 17.42 -10.06
N LYS A 82 12.11 18.21 -11.11
CA LYS A 82 11.30 18.20 -12.34
C LYS A 82 11.33 16.87 -13.12
N TYR A 83 12.31 16.01 -12.85
CA TYR A 83 12.43 14.69 -13.49
C TYR A 83 11.74 13.58 -12.71
N PHE A 84 11.34 13.82 -11.45
CA PHE A 84 10.56 12.86 -10.68
C PHE A 84 9.08 12.98 -11.03
N LYS A 85 8.49 11.89 -11.48
CA LYS A 85 7.09 11.83 -11.92
C LYS A 85 6.37 10.64 -11.32
N ASP A 86 5.06 10.61 -11.51
CA ASP A 86 4.20 9.46 -11.20
C ASP A 86 4.33 8.95 -9.76
N THR A 87 4.58 9.86 -8.80
CA THR A 87 4.66 9.47 -7.38
C THR A 87 3.34 8.85 -6.92
N ALA A 88 3.42 7.70 -6.29
CA ALA A 88 2.25 6.98 -5.83
C ALA A 88 2.53 6.18 -4.56
N VAL A 89 1.56 6.17 -3.65
CA VAL A 89 1.50 5.15 -2.59
C VAL A 89 0.38 4.19 -2.91
N THR A 90 0.74 2.92 -3.08
CA THR A 90 -0.13 1.86 -3.58
C THR A 90 -0.25 0.74 -2.57
N MET A 91 -1.47 0.31 -2.27
CA MET A 91 -1.76 -0.93 -1.55
C MET A 91 -2.24 -1.99 -2.54
N LYS A 92 -1.52 -3.09 -2.64
CA LYS A 92 -1.92 -4.27 -3.41
C LYS A 92 -2.34 -5.38 -2.46
N VAL A 93 -3.58 -5.85 -2.62
CA VAL A 93 -4.14 -6.94 -1.81
C VAL A 93 -4.43 -8.13 -2.72
N LYS A 94 -3.97 -9.30 -2.31
CA LYS A 94 -4.25 -10.58 -2.96
C LYS A 94 -4.54 -11.64 -1.89
N GLY A 95 -5.79 -12.05 -1.80
CA GLY A 95 -6.27 -12.96 -0.76
C GLY A 95 -6.09 -12.35 0.64
N SER A 96 -5.29 -13.00 1.47
CA SER A 96 -4.99 -12.51 2.83
C SER A 96 -3.73 -11.64 2.90
N ASN A 97 -3.04 -11.39 1.79
CA ASN A 97 -1.79 -10.64 1.82
C ASN A 97 -2.01 -9.22 1.31
N ALA A 98 -1.55 -8.25 2.08
CA ALA A 98 -1.48 -6.85 1.68
C ALA A 98 -0.03 -6.38 1.66
N LYS A 99 0.31 -5.58 0.65
CA LYS A 99 1.61 -4.91 0.53
C LYS A 99 1.36 -3.46 0.15
N VAL A 100 1.91 -2.55 0.93
CA VAL A 100 1.88 -1.11 0.65
C VAL A 100 3.27 -0.68 0.21
N THR A 101 3.32 -0.01 -0.93
CA THR A 101 4.56 0.47 -1.56
C THR A 101 4.42 1.93 -1.91
N ALA A 102 5.50 2.68 -1.79
CA ALA A 102 5.67 3.96 -2.44
C ALA A 102 6.50 3.76 -3.71
N SER A 103 6.19 4.52 -4.75
CA SER A 103 6.96 4.52 -5.99
C SER A 103 7.01 5.91 -6.59
N TYR A 104 8.03 6.15 -7.39
CA TYR A 104 8.18 7.29 -8.28
C TYR A 104 8.89 6.84 -9.55
N THR A 105 8.74 7.61 -10.62
CA THR A 105 9.43 7.40 -11.90
C THR A 105 10.40 8.54 -12.15
N PHE A 106 11.65 8.25 -12.49
CA PHE A 106 12.61 9.23 -12.96
C PHE A 106 12.55 9.34 -14.48
N ASP A 107 12.22 10.53 -15.01
CA ASP A 107 12.14 10.78 -16.45
C ASP A 107 13.53 10.90 -17.07
N LYS A 108 14.13 9.73 -17.32
CA LYS A 108 15.48 9.61 -17.90
C LYS A 108 15.61 10.36 -19.22
N LYS A 109 14.60 10.24 -20.09
CA LYS A 109 14.64 10.86 -21.43
C LYS A 109 14.77 12.38 -21.37
N THR A 110 13.93 13.01 -20.54
CA THR A 110 13.99 14.46 -20.34
C THR A 110 15.31 14.87 -19.69
N TYR A 111 15.76 14.12 -18.66
CA TYR A 111 17.02 14.36 -18.00
C TYR A 111 18.22 14.29 -18.96
N ILE A 112 18.34 13.22 -19.76
CA ILE A 112 19.44 13.02 -20.71
C ILE A 112 19.45 14.13 -21.76
N LYS A 113 18.28 14.50 -22.29
CA LYS A 113 18.17 15.62 -23.23
C LYS A 113 18.67 16.92 -22.61
N ASP A 114 18.16 17.30 -21.44
CA ASP A 114 18.53 18.55 -20.75
C ASP A 114 20.01 18.54 -20.36
N TYR A 115 20.55 17.38 -19.94
CA TYR A 115 21.95 17.22 -19.61
C TYR A 115 22.84 17.45 -20.83
N ARG A 116 22.51 16.83 -21.97
CA ARG A 116 23.24 17.02 -23.24
C ARG A 116 23.22 18.48 -23.70
N GLU A 117 22.07 19.14 -23.61
CA GLU A 117 21.95 20.56 -23.97
C GLU A 117 22.83 21.46 -23.07
N ARG A 118 22.90 21.17 -21.77
CA ARG A 118 23.78 21.92 -20.84
C ARG A 118 25.23 21.69 -21.14
N VAL A 119 25.61 20.43 -21.34
CA VAL A 119 26.98 20.07 -21.73
C VAL A 119 27.37 20.78 -23.02
N GLN A 120 26.53 20.70 -24.05
CA GLN A 120 26.79 21.31 -25.33
C GLN A 120 26.93 22.84 -25.26
N LYS A 121 26.08 23.51 -24.45
CA LYS A 121 26.22 24.96 -24.17
C LYS A 121 27.52 25.31 -23.44
N SER A 122 27.92 24.53 -22.45
CA SER A 122 29.17 24.73 -21.73
C SER A 122 30.39 24.54 -22.62
N PHE A 123 30.32 23.60 -23.56
CA PHE A 123 31.40 23.33 -24.50
C PHE A 123 31.42 24.26 -25.72
N SER A 124 30.26 24.83 -26.12
CA SER A 124 30.27 25.81 -27.21
C SER A 124 31.12 27.04 -26.92
N ALA A 125 31.31 27.37 -25.64
CA ALA A 125 32.21 28.43 -25.20
C ALA A 125 33.73 28.06 -25.35
N PHE A 126 34.07 26.77 -25.41
CA PHE A 126 35.43 26.22 -25.50
C PHE A 126 35.58 25.26 -26.70
N GLY A 127 34.62 25.21 -27.62
CA GLY A 127 34.44 24.15 -28.60
C GLY A 127 35.65 23.85 -29.49
N ASP A 128 36.33 24.87 -29.99
CA ASP A 128 37.48 24.67 -30.87
C ASP A 128 38.69 24.12 -30.11
N LEU A 129 38.87 24.51 -28.84
CA LEU A 129 39.97 24.04 -28.04
C LEU A 129 39.77 22.57 -27.63
N PHE A 130 38.58 22.17 -27.28
CA PHE A 130 38.24 20.79 -26.91
C PHE A 130 38.26 19.82 -28.10
N LYS A 131 37.77 20.24 -29.27
CA LYS A 131 37.88 19.45 -30.52
C LYS A 131 39.33 19.17 -30.89
N ALA A 132 40.21 20.13 -30.66
CA ALA A 132 41.66 19.97 -30.93
C ALA A 132 42.31 18.94 -29.99
N PHE A 133 41.85 18.83 -28.74
CA PHE A 133 42.44 17.92 -27.73
C PHE A 133 41.83 16.54 -27.69
N TYR A 134 40.51 16.40 -27.93
CA TYR A 134 39.75 15.14 -27.71
C TYR A 134 39.18 14.54 -28.97
N GLY A 135 39.17 15.27 -30.09
CA GLY A 135 38.67 14.78 -31.39
C GLY A 135 37.24 14.19 -31.31
N ASP A 136 36.96 13.19 -32.17
CA ASP A 136 35.65 12.51 -32.24
C ASP A 136 35.34 11.63 -31.01
N SER A 137 36.34 11.36 -30.15
CA SER A 137 36.17 10.64 -28.88
C SER A 137 35.22 11.36 -27.91
N PHE A 138 35.11 12.69 -28.05
CA PHE A 138 34.23 13.50 -27.22
C PHE A 138 32.75 13.21 -27.46
N GLU A 139 32.33 13.02 -28.71
CA GLU A 139 30.93 12.73 -29.04
C GLU A 139 30.49 11.35 -28.53
N ASN A 140 31.40 10.37 -28.47
CA ASN A 140 31.13 9.05 -27.94
C ASN A 140 30.95 9.05 -26.42
N TYR A 141 31.71 9.90 -25.69
CA TYR A 141 31.60 10.01 -24.22
C TYR A 141 30.27 10.60 -23.77
N TYR A 142 29.64 11.46 -24.58
CA TYR A 142 28.35 12.09 -24.31
C TYR A 142 27.24 11.56 -25.19
N SER A 143 27.42 10.35 -25.72
CA SER A 143 26.33 9.66 -26.42
C SER A 143 25.16 9.42 -25.48
N GLU A 144 23.96 9.45 -26.01
CA GLU A 144 22.73 9.19 -25.22
C GLU A 144 22.80 7.84 -24.51
N GLU A 145 23.34 6.82 -25.19
CA GLU A 145 23.51 5.47 -24.66
C GLU A 145 24.48 5.41 -23.47
N THR A 146 25.62 6.12 -23.58
CA THR A 146 26.60 6.19 -22.47
C THR A 146 26.02 6.87 -21.24
N ILE A 147 25.36 8.02 -21.45
CA ILE A 147 24.73 8.77 -20.35
C ILE A 147 23.59 7.94 -19.72
N GLU A 148 22.76 7.26 -20.54
CA GLU A 148 21.68 6.41 -20.02
C GLU A 148 22.23 5.28 -19.15
N LYS A 149 23.29 4.63 -19.61
CA LYS A 149 23.93 3.54 -18.86
C LYS A 149 24.49 4.03 -17.51
N GLU A 150 25.26 5.11 -17.51
CA GLU A 150 25.82 5.68 -16.28
C GLU A 150 24.73 6.15 -15.31
N LEU A 151 23.67 6.75 -15.84
CA LEU A 151 22.50 7.16 -15.06
C LEU A 151 21.78 5.96 -14.44
N ASP A 152 21.55 4.90 -15.21
CA ASP A 152 20.92 3.68 -14.70
C ASP A 152 21.76 3.02 -13.60
N GLU A 153 23.08 2.92 -13.79
CA GLU A 153 23.99 2.40 -12.78
C GLU A 153 23.96 3.24 -11.49
N ALA A 154 23.91 4.57 -11.61
CA ALA A 154 23.82 5.48 -10.47
C ALA A 154 22.48 5.35 -9.74
N LEU A 155 21.37 5.30 -10.48
CA LEU A 155 20.02 5.14 -9.90
C LEU A 155 19.84 3.77 -9.25
N GLU A 156 20.35 2.71 -9.87
CA GLU A 156 20.28 1.35 -9.30
C GLU A 156 21.09 1.27 -8.00
N LYS A 157 22.31 1.84 -7.99
CA LYS A 157 23.14 1.92 -6.79
C LYS A 157 22.45 2.70 -5.69
N ALA A 158 21.94 3.89 -5.99
CA ALA A 158 21.22 4.72 -5.01
C ALA A 158 19.99 3.99 -4.45
N ALA A 159 19.22 3.35 -5.30
CA ALA A 159 18.07 2.55 -4.86
C ALA A 159 18.49 1.40 -3.95
N LYS A 160 19.54 0.67 -4.31
CA LYS A 160 20.06 -0.45 -3.50
C LYS A 160 20.56 0.01 -2.14
N ASP A 161 21.31 1.10 -2.09
CA ASP A 161 21.84 1.67 -0.84
C ASP A 161 20.73 2.11 0.11
N ASN A 162 19.56 2.50 -0.43
CA ASN A 162 18.36 2.88 0.32
C ASN A 162 17.33 1.74 0.49
N GLY A 163 17.69 0.49 0.21
CA GLY A 163 16.80 -0.67 0.34
C GLY A 163 15.58 -0.63 -0.59
N GLN A 164 15.67 0.12 -1.68
CA GLN A 164 14.65 0.29 -2.71
C GLN A 164 14.91 -0.64 -3.90
N LYS A 165 13.94 -0.73 -4.81
CA LYS A 165 14.07 -1.46 -6.08
C LYS A 165 13.92 -0.49 -7.22
N TYR A 166 14.89 -0.49 -8.13
CA TYR A 166 14.89 0.27 -9.36
C TYR A 166 14.61 -0.64 -10.55
N ASP A 167 13.82 -0.17 -11.51
CA ASP A 167 13.57 -0.80 -12.82
C ASP A 167 14.11 0.12 -13.92
N SER A 168 15.25 -0.25 -14.51
CA SER A 168 15.92 0.53 -15.55
C SER A 168 15.09 0.70 -16.82
N LYS A 169 14.15 -0.24 -17.12
CA LYS A 169 13.28 -0.14 -18.31
C LYS A 169 12.26 0.98 -18.19
N THR A 170 11.73 1.18 -17.01
CA THR A 170 10.66 2.17 -16.73
C THR A 170 11.17 3.41 -16.03
N GLY A 171 12.35 3.36 -15.40
CA GLY A 171 12.84 4.40 -14.50
C GLY A 171 12.11 4.43 -13.16
N GLU A 172 11.27 3.41 -12.86
CA GLU A 172 10.48 3.35 -11.63
C GLU A 172 11.34 2.87 -10.46
N THR A 173 11.33 3.64 -9.39
CA THR A 173 11.87 3.22 -8.09
C THR A 173 10.73 2.91 -7.15
N THR A 174 10.80 1.75 -6.48
CA THR A 174 9.75 1.25 -5.58
C THR A 174 10.32 0.91 -4.23
N THR A 175 9.70 1.38 -3.16
CA THR A 175 10.00 0.98 -1.79
C THR A 175 8.77 0.35 -1.11
N THR A 176 8.99 -0.69 -0.30
CA THR A 176 7.92 -1.28 0.50
C THR A 176 7.81 -0.48 1.80
N LEU A 177 6.64 0.08 2.09
CA LEU A 177 6.37 0.80 3.33
C LEU A 177 6.01 -0.18 4.45
N PHE A 178 5.03 -1.03 4.21
CA PHE A 178 4.65 -2.08 5.14
C PHE A 178 3.94 -3.25 4.43
N LYS A 179 3.85 -4.36 5.13
CA LYS A 179 3.06 -5.54 4.73
C LYS A 179 2.08 -5.89 5.83
N GLY A 180 0.96 -6.52 5.46
CA GLY A 180 -0.05 -6.95 6.42
C GLY A 180 -0.79 -8.20 5.97
N LYS A 181 -1.49 -8.81 6.93
CA LYS A 181 -2.44 -9.91 6.72
C LYS A 181 -3.85 -9.39 6.89
N VAL A 182 -4.68 -9.57 5.88
CA VAL A 182 -6.08 -9.14 5.85
C VAL A 182 -6.98 -10.29 6.29
N SER A 183 -7.82 -10.05 7.28
CA SER A 183 -8.94 -10.91 7.68
C SER A 183 -10.24 -10.36 7.10
N ARG A 184 -10.80 -11.03 6.10
CA ARG A 184 -12.07 -10.62 5.48
C ARG A 184 -13.24 -10.70 6.46
N LEU A 185 -13.32 -11.80 7.24
CA LEU A 185 -14.37 -11.97 8.26
C LEU A 185 -14.20 -10.99 9.42
N GLY A 186 -12.95 -10.73 9.84
CA GLY A 186 -12.64 -9.81 10.92
C GLY A 186 -12.73 -8.34 10.52
N HIS A 187 -12.74 -8.03 9.21
CA HIS A 187 -12.60 -6.66 8.69
C HIS A 187 -11.41 -5.94 9.31
N LYS A 188 -10.27 -6.62 9.35
CA LYS A 188 -9.04 -6.09 9.95
C LYS A 188 -7.81 -6.48 9.16
N MET A 189 -6.76 -5.68 9.30
CA MET A 189 -5.43 -5.95 8.77
C MET A 189 -4.45 -5.96 9.94
N THR A 190 -3.67 -7.04 10.06
CA THR A 190 -2.57 -7.11 11.02
C THR A 190 -1.27 -6.80 10.30
N ILE A 191 -0.53 -5.80 10.75
CA ILE A 191 0.75 -5.39 10.18
C ILE A 191 1.81 -6.43 10.50
N THR A 192 2.43 -7.01 9.46
CA THR A 192 3.44 -8.06 9.62
C THR A 192 4.88 -7.54 9.53
N SER A 193 5.10 -6.48 8.77
CA SER A 193 6.39 -5.80 8.69
C SER A 193 6.21 -4.33 8.33
N VAL A 194 7.12 -3.49 8.81
CA VAL A 194 7.21 -2.05 8.51
C VAL A 194 8.64 -1.78 8.09
N ASN A 195 8.84 -0.99 7.05
CA ASN A 195 10.13 -0.44 6.70
C ASN A 195 10.40 0.77 7.62
N LYS A 196 11.47 0.69 8.41
CA LYS A 196 11.85 1.74 9.36
C LYS A 196 12.70 2.85 8.72
N ASP A 197 13.23 2.58 7.54
CA ASP A 197 14.14 3.50 6.83
C ASP A 197 13.35 4.54 6.01
N VAL A 198 12.02 4.43 6.00
CA VAL A 198 11.12 5.34 5.29
C VAL A 198 10.23 6.02 6.30
N ASP A 199 10.45 7.30 6.50
CA ASP A 199 9.57 8.16 7.30
C ASP A 199 8.63 8.91 6.35
N ILE A 200 7.33 8.71 6.53
CA ILE A 200 6.29 9.42 5.79
C ILE A 200 5.33 9.97 6.82
N ASP A 201 5.17 11.28 6.83
CA ASP A 201 4.20 11.95 7.69
C ASP A 201 2.80 11.35 7.51
N GLY A 202 2.14 11.07 8.63
CA GLY A 202 0.82 10.41 8.61
C GLY A 202 0.85 8.89 8.51
N LEU A 203 2.01 8.26 8.24
CA LEU A 203 2.16 6.81 8.25
C LEU A 203 2.68 6.32 9.61
N ASN A 204 1.80 6.26 10.61
CA ASN A 204 2.17 5.79 11.94
C ASN A 204 1.65 4.37 12.17
N VAL A 205 2.31 3.38 11.57
CA VAL A 205 1.99 1.96 11.73
C VAL A 205 3.13 1.19 12.38
N LYS A 206 2.78 0.17 13.18
CA LYS A 206 3.76 -0.67 13.89
C LYS A 206 3.55 -2.14 13.56
N LYS A 207 4.64 -2.92 13.55
CA LYS A 207 4.56 -4.36 13.42
C LYS A 207 3.70 -4.94 14.57
N GLY A 208 2.78 -5.83 14.23
CA GLY A 208 1.82 -6.44 15.16
C GLY A 208 0.54 -5.61 15.37
N GLN A 209 0.49 -4.36 14.90
CA GLN A 209 -0.69 -3.52 15.03
C GLN A 209 -1.85 -4.09 14.20
N GLU A 210 -3.06 -4.07 14.76
CA GLU A 210 -4.29 -4.37 14.05
C GLU A 210 -4.97 -3.06 13.63
N LEU A 211 -5.26 -2.95 12.34
CA LEU A 211 -6.00 -1.85 11.74
C LEU A 211 -7.39 -2.36 11.35
N LYS A 212 -8.43 -1.62 11.70
CA LYS A 212 -9.78 -1.86 11.19
C LYS A 212 -9.81 -1.54 9.69
N VAL A 213 -10.38 -2.45 8.90
CA VAL A 213 -10.57 -2.28 7.46
C VAL A 213 -12.02 -1.95 7.19
N THR A 214 -12.26 -0.80 6.59
CA THR A 214 -13.60 -0.38 6.14
C THR A 214 -13.56 -0.16 4.64
N LYS A 215 -14.43 -0.86 3.90
CA LYS A 215 -14.63 -0.65 2.48
C LYS A 215 -15.97 0.03 2.25
N LYS A 216 -15.97 1.17 1.59
CA LYS A 216 -17.18 1.86 1.16
C LYS A 216 -16.97 2.31 -0.28
N ASP A 217 -17.82 1.81 -1.17
CA ASP A 217 -17.73 2.08 -2.62
C ASP A 217 -16.34 1.76 -3.19
N LYS A 218 -15.66 2.78 -3.71
CA LYS A 218 -14.33 2.70 -4.31
C LYS A 218 -13.21 3.13 -3.34
N LYS A 219 -13.49 3.12 -2.03
CA LYS A 219 -12.52 3.52 -0.99
C LYS A 219 -12.33 2.40 0.02
N VAL A 220 -11.10 2.26 0.49
CA VAL A 220 -10.71 1.41 1.61
C VAL A 220 -10.01 2.29 2.64
N THR A 221 -10.49 2.25 3.88
CA THR A 221 -9.90 2.98 5.00
C THR A 221 -9.31 1.99 5.99
N LEU A 222 -8.08 2.25 6.38
CA LEU A 222 -7.38 1.56 7.46
C LEU A 222 -7.36 2.49 8.67
N SER A 223 -8.05 2.10 9.74
CA SER A 223 -8.17 2.89 10.97
C SER A 223 -7.44 2.20 12.12
N GLY A 224 -6.62 2.93 12.84
CA GLY A 224 -5.94 2.46 14.03
C GLY A 224 -6.79 2.63 15.30
N ASP A 225 -6.11 2.62 16.44
CA ASP A 225 -6.68 2.70 17.79
C ASP A 225 -6.99 4.13 18.27
N GLY A 226 -7.30 5.03 17.37
CA GLY A 226 -7.70 6.43 17.63
C GLY A 226 -6.55 7.41 17.86
N LYS A 227 -5.30 6.96 17.91
CA LYS A 227 -4.10 7.82 18.01
C LYS A 227 -3.41 8.06 16.68
N SER A 228 -3.67 7.22 15.70
CA SER A 228 -3.13 7.33 14.33
C SER A 228 -4.19 7.90 13.40
N LYS A 229 -3.78 8.74 12.44
CA LYS A 229 -4.67 9.20 11.37
C LYS A 229 -5.14 8.01 10.53
N ASP A 230 -6.39 8.03 10.10
CA ASP A 230 -6.93 7.05 9.16
C ASP A 230 -6.20 7.13 7.81
N ILE A 231 -5.81 5.98 7.28
CA ILE A 231 -5.19 5.90 5.97
C ILE A 231 -6.27 5.49 4.96
N THR A 232 -6.57 6.37 4.02
CA THR A 232 -7.57 6.12 2.98
C THR A 232 -6.92 5.82 1.64
N PHE A 233 -7.42 4.78 1.00
CA PHE A 233 -7.04 4.35 -0.35
C PHE A 233 -8.27 4.40 -1.27
N SER A 234 -8.05 4.71 -2.55
CA SER A 234 -9.06 4.71 -3.60
C SER A 234 -8.63 3.90 -4.82
N THR A 235 -9.55 3.61 -5.73
CA THR A 235 -9.24 2.92 -6.98
C THR A 235 -8.56 3.83 -8.02
N LYS A 236 -8.54 5.15 -7.79
CA LYS A 236 -7.88 6.13 -8.66
C LYS A 236 -6.63 6.66 -7.99
N ASN A 237 -5.59 6.88 -8.79
CA ASN A 237 -4.40 7.61 -8.37
C ASN A 237 -4.56 9.09 -8.73
N ASP A 238 -4.93 9.91 -7.75
CA ASP A 238 -5.11 11.36 -7.93
C ASP A 238 -3.80 12.15 -7.64
N THR A 239 -2.67 11.45 -7.43
CA THR A 239 -1.35 12.06 -7.20
C THR A 239 -0.53 12.24 -8.48
N LYS A 240 -0.98 11.68 -9.61
CA LYS A 240 -0.20 11.63 -10.85
C LYS A 240 0.24 12.98 -11.43
N ASP A 241 -0.40 14.08 -11.05
CA ASP A 241 -0.24 15.38 -11.73
C ASP A 241 0.22 16.49 -10.79
N LYS A 242 0.87 16.18 -9.66
CA LYS A 242 1.26 17.18 -8.66
C LYS A 242 2.72 17.04 -8.26
N PHE A 243 3.59 17.38 -9.18
CA PHE A 243 4.90 17.96 -8.95
C PHE A 243 4.95 19.34 -9.59
#